data_2bed0a57d34a5cd05ece309e888c92e2
#
_entry.id   2bed0a57d34a5cd05ece309e888c92e2
#
_cell.length_a   1.000
_cell.length_b   1.000
_cell.length_c   1.000
_cell.angle_alpha   90.00
_cell.angle_beta   90.00
_cell.angle_gamma   90.00
#
_symmetry.space_group_name_H-M   'P 1'
#
loop_
_entity.id
_entity.type
_entity.pdbx_description
1 polymer ?
#
loop_
_entity_poly.entity_id
_entity_poly.type
_entity_poly.pdbx_seq_one_letter_code
_entity_poly.pdbx_strand_id
1 'polypeptide(L)'
;MKTVLSLMAAALVVAAAIAAQAPAAVQQAPAPDAWRNFEGSLSASGQRQTLPTESGRPAATVQLSGPVAITAGEGLSRAFRSEAIGFDDGAGLTVLRGVWTDDRGDRIFTRLNGETVASGRRIAATITGGTGRYAGITGEYSFEWQYVVEAEAGAISGRAIGLRGRYHIEGTRK
;
A
#
# COMPACT_ATOMS: atom_id res chain seq x y z
N MET A 1 55.51 -42.03 -65.74
CA MET A 1 55.00 -40.68 -65.41
C MET A 1 54.27 -40.78 -64.10
N LYS A 2 54.81 -40.19 -63.04
CA LYS A 2 54.45 -40.42 -61.64
C LYS A 2 53.63 -39.20 -61.16
N THR A 3 52.39 -39.36 -60.76
CA THR A 3 51.56 -38.36 -60.20
C THR A 3 51.60 -38.46 -58.65
N VAL A 4 52.08 -37.42 -57.99
CA VAL A 4 52.19 -37.33 -56.53
C VAL A 4 50.87 -36.71 -55.98
N LEU A 5 50.17 -37.45 -55.12
CA LEU A 5 48.98 -37.04 -54.45
C LEU A 5 49.36 -36.43 -53.10
N SER A 6 49.17 -35.08 -52.94
CA SER A 6 49.37 -34.40 -51.69
C SER A 6 48.12 -34.44 -50.84
N LEU A 7 48.19 -35.05 -49.66
CA LEU A 7 47.16 -35.08 -48.67
C LEU A 7 47.33 -33.86 -47.75
N MET A 8 46.39 -32.90 -47.79
CA MET A 8 46.31 -31.83 -46.79
C MET A 8 45.37 -32.25 -45.65
N ALA A 9 45.95 -32.44 -44.49
CA ALA A 9 45.17 -32.66 -43.26
C ALA A 9 44.72 -31.29 -42.67
N ALA A 10 43.43 -31.06 -42.65
CA ALA A 10 42.85 -29.91 -41.98
C ALA A 10 42.57 -30.26 -40.50
N ALA A 11 43.31 -29.64 -39.59
CA ALA A 11 43.07 -29.76 -38.14
C ALA A 11 41.93 -28.80 -37.75
N LEU A 12 40.81 -29.35 -37.32
CA LEU A 12 39.68 -28.59 -36.79
C LEU A 12 39.92 -28.34 -35.28
N VAL A 13 40.22 -27.10 -34.90
CA VAL A 13 40.34 -26.71 -33.51
C VAL A 13 38.96 -26.30 -33.01
N VAL A 14 38.29 -27.16 -32.22
CA VAL A 14 37.05 -26.86 -31.54
C VAL A 14 37.41 -26.13 -30.24
N ALA A 15 37.23 -24.79 -30.21
CA ALA A 15 37.30 -24.00 -29.00
C ALA A 15 35.98 -24.11 -28.22
N ALA A 16 35.96 -24.90 -27.16
CA ALA A 16 34.84 -24.96 -26.24
C ALA A 16 34.83 -23.68 -25.37
N ALA A 17 33.92 -22.77 -25.66
CA ALA A 17 33.63 -21.59 -24.80
C ALA A 17 32.87 -22.08 -23.56
N ILE A 18 33.55 -22.19 -22.43
CA ILE A 18 32.89 -22.36 -21.11
C ILE A 18 32.32 -21.03 -20.70
N ALA A 19 31.00 -20.83 -20.91
CA ALA A 19 30.27 -19.72 -20.37
C ALA A 19 30.18 -19.90 -18.84
N ALA A 20 30.99 -19.15 -18.09
CA ALA A 20 30.84 -19.03 -16.64
C ALA A 20 29.52 -18.37 -16.33
N GLN A 21 28.51 -19.17 -15.94
CA GLN A 21 27.26 -18.65 -15.38
C GLN A 21 27.59 -18.00 -14.04
N ALA A 22 27.48 -16.67 -13.98
CA ALA A 22 27.53 -15.94 -12.72
C ALA A 22 26.41 -16.49 -11.79
N PRO A 23 26.72 -16.78 -10.51
CA PRO A 23 25.71 -17.24 -9.59
C PRO A 23 24.59 -16.17 -9.50
N ALA A 24 23.34 -16.59 -9.72
CA ALA A 24 22.20 -15.72 -9.52
C ALA A 24 22.26 -15.18 -8.09
N ALA A 25 22.30 -13.86 -7.94
CA ALA A 25 22.27 -13.22 -6.64
C ALA A 25 20.99 -13.71 -5.91
N VAL A 26 21.18 -14.48 -4.86
CA VAL A 26 20.10 -14.88 -3.96
C VAL A 26 19.57 -13.60 -3.33
N GLN A 27 18.42 -13.16 -3.78
CA GLN A 27 17.74 -11.99 -3.25
C GLN A 27 17.35 -12.32 -1.81
N GLN A 28 18.17 -11.83 -0.88
CA GLN A 28 18.00 -12.06 0.55
C GLN A 28 16.67 -11.44 0.97
N ALA A 29 15.75 -12.23 1.52
CA ALA A 29 14.50 -11.72 2.06
C ALA A 29 14.81 -10.61 3.09
N PRO A 30 14.09 -9.47 3.08
CA PRO A 30 14.33 -8.38 4.03
C PRO A 30 14.30 -8.91 5.46
N ALA A 31 15.19 -8.38 6.32
CA ALA A 31 15.20 -8.72 7.74
C ALA A 31 13.80 -8.46 8.36
N PRO A 32 13.35 -9.29 9.32
CA PRO A 32 11.99 -9.17 9.89
C PRO A 32 11.66 -7.78 10.43
N ASP A 33 12.66 -7.04 10.92
CA ASP A 33 12.50 -5.70 11.51
C ASP A 33 12.80 -4.55 10.52
N ALA A 34 13.00 -4.85 9.23
CA ALA A 34 13.27 -3.83 8.23
C ALA A 34 11.98 -3.07 7.85
N TRP A 35 12.09 -1.74 7.77
CA TRP A 35 11.03 -0.91 7.21
C TRP A 35 10.80 -1.25 5.75
N ARG A 36 9.53 -1.41 5.39
CA ARG A 36 9.07 -1.71 4.01
C ARG A 36 8.16 -0.61 3.53
N ASN A 37 8.42 -0.09 2.35
CA ASN A 37 7.57 0.90 1.71
C ASN A 37 6.44 0.22 0.95
N PHE A 38 5.33 0.93 0.81
CA PHE A 38 4.23 0.50 -0.04
C PHE A 38 3.54 1.69 -0.71
N GLU A 39 2.92 1.43 -1.83
CA GLU A 39 2.03 2.35 -2.52
C GLU A 39 0.72 1.65 -2.84
N GLY A 40 -0.33 2.44 -3.02
CA GLY A 40 -1.63 1.87 -3.28
C GLY A 40 -2.65 2.86 -3.80
N SER A 41 -3.86 2.37 -3.95
CA SER A 41 -5.05 3.16 -4.23
C SER A 41 -6.16 2.78 -3.27
N LEU A 42 -7.01 3.73 -2.95
CA LEU A 42 -8.20 3.55 -2.12
C LEU A 42 -9.34 4.32 -2.77
N SER A 43 -10.48 3.70 -2.92
CA SER A 43 -11.75 4.36 -3.16
C SER A 43 -12.75 3.89 -2.12
N ALA A 44 -13.59 4.79 -1.64
CA ALA A 44 -14.58 4.44 -0.65
C ALA A 44 -15.85 5.28 -0.82
N SER A 45 -16.96 4.73 -0.34
CA SER A 45 -18.24 5.39 -0.25
C SER A 45 -18.86 5.16 1.13
N GLY A 46 -19.81 5.99 1.49
CA GLY A 46 -20.46 5.88 2.79
C GLY A 46 -21.38 7.04 3.10
N GLN A 47 -21.48 7.37 4.38
CA GLN A 47 -22.40 8.37 4.90
C GLN A 47 -21.67 9.40 5.75
N ARG A 48 -22.12 10.63 5.65
CA ARG A 48 -21.77 11.75 6.53
C ARG A 48 -23.04 12.32 7.14
N GLN A 49 -23.11 12.36 8.47
CA GLN A 49 -24.17 13.05 9.19
C GLN A 49 -23.60 14.34 9.75
N THR A 50 -24.26 15.45 9.48
CA THR A 50 -23.79 16.79 9.86
C THR A 50 -24.63 17.38 10.98
N LEU A 51 -23.96 18.15 11.83
CA LEU A 51 -24.56 18.96 12.89
C LEU A 51 -24.10 20.42 12.71
N PRO A 52 -24.99 21.40 12.60
CA PRO A 52 -24.62 22.81 12.60
C PRO A 52 -23.84 23.18 13.85
N THR A 53 -22.82 24.03 13.69
CA THR A 53 -22.04 24.58 14.80
C THR A 53 -22.06 26.11 14.76
N GLU A 54 -21.68 26.74 15.87
CA GLU A 54 -21.58 28.20 15.98
C GLU A 54 -20.50 28.80 15.04
N SER A 55 -19.53 28.02 14.63
CA SER A 55 -18.49 28.44 13.69
C SER A 55 -18.97 28.58 12.24
N GLY A 56 -20.22 28.19 11.95
CA GLY A 56 -20.78 28.17 10.60
C GLY A 56 -20.26 27.03 9.71
N ARG A 57 -19.34 26.19 10.21
CA ARG A 57 -18.91 24.96 9.58
C ARG A 57 -19.50 23.77 10.33
N PRO A 58 -20.27 22.89 9.67
CA PRO A 58 -20.89 21.78 10.38
C PRO A 58 -19.86 20.79 10.88
N ALA A 59 -20.03 20.33 12.11
CA ALA A 59 -19.40 19.10 12.56
C ALA A 59 -20.04 17.89 11.88
N ALA A 60 -19.32 16.79 11.75
CA ALA A 60 -19.85 15.61 11.08
C ALA A 60 -19.32 14.31 11.67
N THR A 61 -20.17 13.29 11.71
CA THR A 61 -19.71 11.90 11.76
C THR A 61 -19.54 11.37 10.34
N VAL A 62 -18.52 10.53 10.13
CA VAL A 62 -18.20 9.96 8.82
C VAL A 62 -18.05 8.46 8.96
N GLN A 63 -18.69 7.72 8.08
CA GLN A 63 -18.49 6.28 7.91
C GLN A 63 -18.20 6.00 6.44
N LEU A 64 -17.09 5.35 6.15
CA LEU A 64 -16.64 5.02 4.80
C LEU A 64 -16.26 3.55 4.71
N SER A 65 -16.51 2.94 3.56
CA SER A 65 -16.01 1.61 3.23
C SER A 65 -15.66 1.50 1.74
N GLY A 66 -14.66 0.67 1.44
CA GLY A 66 -14.27 0.44 0.06
C GLY A 66 -12.97 -0.34 -0.10
N PRO A 67 -12.58 -0.67 -1.33
CA PRO A 67 -11.37 -1.41 -1.62
C PRO A 67 -10.11 -0.56 -1.46
N VAL A 68 -9.06 -1.20 -0.92
CA VAL A 68 -7.65 -0.76 -1.00
C VAL A 68 -6.91 -1.74 -1.88
N ALA A 69 -6.20 -1.25 -2.89
CA ALA A 69 -5.30 -2.04 -3.70
C ALA A 69 -3.85 -1.59 -3.45
N ILE A 70 -2.98 -2.52 -3.08
CA ILE A 70 -1.53 -2.28 -2.95
C ILE A 70 -0.90 -2.50 -4.32
N THR A 71 -0.39 -1.43 -4.91
CA THR A 71 0.18 -1.41 -6.26
C THR A 71 1.68 -1.65 -6.27
N ALA A 72 2.38 -1.23 -5.19
CA ALA A 72 3.79 -1.47 -5.00
C ALA A 72 4.09 -1.82 -3.53
N GLY A 73 5.17 -2.54 -3.28
CA GLY A 73 5.60 -3.00 -1.95
C GLY A 73 5.45 -4.51 -1.79
N GLU A 74 6.12 -5.05 -0.77
CA GLU A 74 6.16 -6.47 -0.45
C GLU A 74 5.58 -6.74 0.93
N GLY A 75 5.03 -7.95 1.16
CA GLY A 75 4.60 -8.43 2.47
C GLY A 75 3.18 -8.05 2.88
N LEU A 76 2.54 -7.07 2.23
CA LEU A 76 1.11 -6.80 2.38
C LEU A 76 0.31 -7.62 1.36
N SER A 77 -0.96 -7.88 1.66
CA SER A 77 -1.92 -8.35 0.65
C SER A 77 -2.04 -7.34 -0.49
N ARG A 78 -2.32 -7.83 -1.70
CA ARG A 78 -2.56 -6.95 -2.85
C ARG A 78 -3.91 -6.24 -2.77
N ALA A 79 -4.84 -6.78 -2.00
CA ALA A 79 -6.18 -6.21 -1.85
C ALA A 79 -6.65 -6.31 -0.40
N PHE A 80 -7.35 -5.25 0.04
CA PHE A 80 -8.05 -5.20 1.32
C PHE A 80 -9.42 -4.59 1.11
N ARG A 81 -10.36 -4.94 2.00
CA ARG A 81 -11.54 -4.16 2.29
C ARG A 81 -11.19 -3.17 3.39
N SER A 82 -11.41 -1.90 3.17
CA SER A 82 -11.23 -0.84 4.16
C SER A 82 -12.59 -0.43 4.74
N GLU A 83 -12.60 -0.18 6.02
CA GLU A 83 -13.71 0.46 6.74
C GLU A 83 -13.12 1.54 7.65
N ALA A 84 -13.76 2.70 7.69
CA ALA A 84 -13.36 3.80 8.56
C ALA A 84 -14.59 4.50 9.15
N ILE A 85 -14.46 4.89 10.42
CA ILE A 85 -15.46 5.68 11.13
C ILE A 85 -14.76 6.79 11.91
N GLY A 86 -15.37 7.96 11.99
CA GLY A 86 -14.80 9.05 12.75
C GLY A 86 -15.61 10.32 12.78
N PHE A 87 -14.96 11.37 13.21
CA PHE A 87 -15.55 12.67 13.50
C PHE A 87 -14.73 13.80 12.88
N ASP A 88 -15.44 14.77 12.35
CA ASP A 88 -14.93 16.05 11.88
C ASP A 88 -15.57 17.13 12.75
N ASP A 89 -14.79 17.96 13.42
CA ASP A 89 -15.30 18.99 14.33
C ASP A 89 -15.81 20.25 13.62
N GLY A 90 -15.70 20.32 12.30
CA GLY A 90 -16.01 21.52 11.50
C GLY A 90 -15.01 22.65 11.66
N ALA A 91 -14.05 22.56 12.61
CA ALA A 91 -13.04 23.58 12.86
C ALA A 91 -11.68 23.25 12.21
N GLY A 92 -11.54 22.07 11.65
CA GLY A 92 -10.33 21.63 10.93
C GLY A 92 -9.76 20.30 11.39
N LEU A 93 -10.22 19.79 12.54
CA LEU A 93 -9.79 18.49 13.03
C LEU A 93 -10.70 17.38 12.50
N THR A 94 -10.11 16.43 11.80
CA THR A 94 -10.77 15.19 11.43
C THR A 94 -10.01 14.00 12.01
N VAL A 95 -10.68 13.17 12.80
CA VAL A 95 -10.09 11.97 13.42
C VAL A 95 -10.94 10.75 13.09
N LEU A 96 -10.31 9.72 12.50
CA LEU A 96 -10.98 8.47 12.18
C LEU A 96 -10.20 7.27 12.74
N ARG A 97 -10.93 6.18 12.93
CA ARG A 97 -10.37 4.83 13.10
C ARG A 97 -10.70 4.03 11.86
N GLY A 98 -9.73 3.30 11.37
CA GLY A 98 -9.87 2.46 10.19
C GLY A 98 -9.39 1.05 10.42
N VAL A 99 -9.92 0.14 9.63
CA VAL A 99 -9.48 -1.24 9.55
C VAL A 99 -9.36 -1.65 8.09
N TRP A 100 -8.27 -2.30 7.75
CA TRP A 100 -8.10 -2.99 6.48
C TRP A 100 -8.17 -4.49 6.74
N THR A 101 -9.07 -5.18 6.07
CA THR A 101 -9.26 -6.63 6.18
C THR A 101 -8.90 -7.27 4.84
N ASP A 102 -8.02 -8.24 4.85
CA ASP A 102 -7.62 -8.97 3.64
C ASP A 102 -8.55 -10.17 3.33
N ASP A 103 -8.22 -10.90 2.27
CA ASP A 103 -8.94 -12.07 1.79
C ASP A 103 -8.97 -13.26 2.76
N ARG A 104 -8.07 -13.29 3.75
CA ARG A 104 -8.00 -14.31 4.81
C ARG A 104 -8.70 -13.88 6.10
N GLY A 105 -9.16 -12.62 6.17
CA GLY A 105 -9.74 -12.05 7.39
C GLY A 105 -8.71 -11.46 8.35
N ASP A 106 -7.41 -11.44 7.99
CA ASP A 106 -6.38 -10.77 8.78
C ASP A 106 -6.52 -9.26 8.64
N ARG A 107 -6.26 -8.52 9.73
CA ARG A 107 -6.60 -7.11 9.86
C ARG A 107 -5.40 -6.24 10.15
N ILE A 108 -5.45 -5.01 9.65
CA ILE A 108 -4.56 -3.90 10.00
C ILE A 108 -5.41 -2.78 10.59
N PHE A 109 -5.07 -2.30 11.79
CA PHE A 109 -5.77 -1.22 12.48
C PHE A 109 -5.05 0.10 12.28
N THR A 110 -5.82 1.17 12.05
CA THR A 110 -5.25 2.48 11.74
C THR A 110 -5.96 3.60 12.49
N ARG A 111 -5.19 4.65 12.81
CA ARG A 111 -5.70 5.95 13.22
C ARG A 111 -5.39 6.93 12.10
N LEU A 112 -6.38 7.72 11.70
CA LEU A 112 -6.25 8.71 10.64
C LEU A 112 -6.54 10.09 11.21
N ASN A 113 -5.73 11.07 10.82
CA ASN A 113 -5.94 12.49 11.10
C ASN A 113 -6.01 13.22 9.77
N GLY A 114 -7.00 14.09 9.62
CA GLY A 114 -7.24 14.84 8.39
C GLY A 114 -7.10 16.34 8.60
N GLU A 115 -6.49 16.99 7.60
CA GLU A 115 -6.42 18.45 7.50
C GLU A 115 -7.13 18.89 6.22
N THR A 116 -7.87 19.99 6.28
CA THR A 116 -8.48 20.58 5.08
C THR A 116 -7.39 21.20 4.21
N VAL A 117 -7.39 20.87 2.92
CA VAL A 117 -6.54 21.46 1.89
C VAL A 117 -7.39 21.94 0.71
N ALA A 118 -6.82 22.75 -0.20
CA ALA A 118 -7.57 23.35 -1.30
C ALA A 118 -8.29 22.33 -2.21
N SER A 119 -7.70 21.14 -2.39
CA SER A 119 -8.20 20.06 -3.28
C SER A 119 -8.99 18.96 -2.56
N GLY A 120 -9.17 19.07 -1.24
CA GLY A 120 -9.83 18.02 -0.45
C GLY A 120 -9.32 17.96 0.99
N ARG A 121 -8.89 16.79 1.43
CA ARG A 121 -8.28 16.59 2.75
C ARG A 121 -6.97 15.83 2.64
N ARG A 122 -5.93 16.35 3.26
CA ARG A 122 -4.70 15.60 3.49
C ARG A 122 -4.89 14.69 4.69
N ILE A 123 -4.69 13.40 4.49
CA ILE A 123 -4.83 12.38 5.53
C ILE A 123 -3.46 11.84 5.88
N ALA A 124 -3.12 11.91 7.16
CA ALA A 124 -1.98 11.22 7.75
C ALA A 124 -2.52 10.09 8.64
N ALA A 125 -1.99 8.89 8.46
CA ALA A 125 -2.44 7.70 9.16
C ALA A 125 -1.29 6.98 9.85
N THR A 126 -1.57 6.48 11.06
CA THR A 126 -0.69 5.61 11.82
C THR A 126 -1.26 4.20 11.82
N ILE A 127 -0.46 3.21 11.49
CA ILE A 127 -0.78 1.79 11.68
C ILE A 127 -0.52 1.47 13.15
N THR A 128 -1.57 1.09 13.88
CA THR A 128 -1.53 0.90 15.34
C THR A 128 -1.45 -0.55 15.77
N GLY A 129 -1.51 -1.50 14.83
CA GLY A 129 -1.44 -2.93 15.06
C GLY A 129 -2.19 -3.74 14.02
N GLY A 130 -2.21 -5.06 14.19
CA GLY A 130 -2.89 -5.97 13.29
C GLY A 130 -3.14 -7.34 13.91
N THR A 131 -3.78 -8.22 13.14
CA THR A 131 -4.06 -9.61 13.50
C THR A 131 -3.45 -10.57 12.50
N GLY A 132 -3.37 -11.86 12.86
CA GLY A 132 -2.88 -12.92 11.97
C GLY A 132 -1.47 -12.59 11.44
N ARG A 133 -1.29 -12.58 10.13
CA ARG A 133 0.01 -12.29 9.50
C ARG A 133 0.49 -10.84 9.70
N TYR A 134 -0.37 -9.96 10.20
CA TYR A 134 -0.04 -8.56 10.52
C TYR A 134 0.13 -8.34 12.04
N ALA A 135 0.18 -9.39 12.86
CA ALA A 135 0.45 -9.25 14.29
C ALA A 135 1.79 -8.55 14.51
N GLY A 136 1.81 -7.50 15.35
CA GLY A 136 3.00 -6.68 15.59
C GLY A 136 3.32 -5.65 14.51
N ILE A 137 2.44 -5.45 13.52
CA ILE A 137 2.62 -4.41 12.50
C ILE A 137 2.48 -3.02 13.11
N THR A 138 3.41 -2.14 12.77
CA THR A 138 3.33 -0.69 13.01
C THR A 138 3.82 0.06 11.78
N GLY A 139 3.45 1.34 11.67
CA GLY A 139 3.84 2.12 10.50
C GLY A 139 3.03 3.39 10.33
N GLU A 140 3.18 3.98 9.17
CA GLU A 140 2.49 5.21 8.80
C GLU A 140 2.22 5.23 7.29
N TYR A 141 1.17 5.94 6.90
CA TYR A 141 0.88 6.23 5.50
C TYR A 141 0.14 7.55 5.37
N SER A 142 0.14 8.10 4.16
CA SER A 142 -0.56 9.34 3.85
C SER A 142 -1.18 9.28 2.46
N PHE A 143 -2.18 10.11 2.26
CA PHE A 143 -2.83 10.34 0.98
C PHE A 143 -3.61 11.65 1.01
N GLU A 144 -4.01 12.14 -0.16
CA GLU A 144 -4.98 13.20 -0.29
C GLU A 144 -6.34 12.59 -0.64
N TRP A 145 -7.35 12.88 0.16
CA TRP A 145 -8.73 12.45 -0.09
C TRP A 145 -9.43 13.46 -0.98
N GLN A 146 -9.90 13.00 -2.14
CA GLN A 146 -10.74 13.78 -3.05
C GLN A 146 -12.16 13.24 -3.06
N TYR A 147 -13.12 14.10 -2.77
CA TYR A 147 -14.53 13.78 -2.92
C TYR A 147 -14.89 13.67 -4.40
N VAL A 148 -15.65 12.64 -4.76
CA VAL A 148 -16.25 12.43 -6.08
C VAL A 148 -17.74 12.74 -6.02
N VAL A 149 -18.38 12.40 -4.90
CA VAL A 149 -19.79 12.70 -4.62
C VAL A 149 -19.91 13.22 -3.19
N GLU A 150 -20.64 14.31 -3.02
CA GLU A 150 -21.16 14.81 -1.75
C GLU A 150 -22.63 15.17 -1.98
N ALA A 151 -23.54 14.28 -1.59
CA ALA A 151 -24.98 14.51 -1.73
C ALA A 151 -25.56 15.17 -0.49
N GLU A 152 -26.61 15.98 -0.67
CA GLU A 152 -27.31 16.66 0.43
C GLU A 152 -27.86 15.69 1.47
N ALA A 153 -28.27 14.48 1.06
CA ALA A 153 -28.70 13.41 1.95
C ALA A 153 -27.58 12.73 2.74
N GLY A 154 -26.34 13.25 2.66
CA GLY A 154 -25.19 12.76 3.40
C GLY A 154 -24.43 11.61 2.76
N ALA A 155 -24.86 11.13 1.58
CA ALA A 155 -24.07 10.13 0.85
C ALA A 155 -22.78 10.77 0.33
N ILE A 156 -21.65 10.12 0.60
CA ILE A 156 -20.33 10.59 0.17
C ILE A 156 -19.57 9.47 -0.53
N SER A 157 -18.77 9.83 -1.51
CA SER A 157 -17.76 8.94 -2.06
C SER A 157 -16.52 9.73 -2.46
N GLY A 158 -15.39 9.03 -2.53
CA GLY A 158 -14.14 9.65 -2.91
C GLY A 158 -13.03 8.63 -3.15
N ARG A 159 -11.86 9.16 -3.41
CA ARG A 159 -10.66 8.38 -3.68
C ARG A 159 -9.44 8.99 -3.01
N ALA A 160 -8.48 8.15 -2.69
CA ALA A 160 -7.16 8.56 -2.24
C ALA A 160 -6.24 8.81 -3.45
N ILE A 161 -5.58 9.95 -3.45
CA ILE A 161 -4.53 10.32 -4.39
C ILE A 161 -3.18 10.20 -3.68
N GLY A 162 -2.23 9.50 -4.31
CA GLY A 162 -0.87 9.39 -3.79
C GLY A 162 -0.78 8.60 -2.48
N LEU A 163 -1.60 7.54 -2.32
CA LEU A 163 -1.50 6.66 -1.14
C LEU A 163 -0.13 5.99 -1.14
N ARG A 164 0.64 6.29 -0.09
CA ARG A 164 1.97 5.74 0.13
C ARG A 164 2.28 5.67 1.62
N GLY A 165 3.10 4.72 1.99
CA GLY A 165 3.47 4.54 3.39
C GLY A 165 4.64 3.61 3.58
N ARG A 166 4.94 3.38 4.85
CA ARG A 166 5.94 2.40 5.29
C ARG A 166 5.44 1.68 6.54
N TYR A 167 5.89 0.48 6.71
CA TYR A 167 5.58 -0.34 7.86
C TYR A 167 6.73 -1.27 8.20
N HIS A 168 6.73 -1.79 9.40
CA HIS A 168 7.50 -2.96 9.80
C HIS A 168 6.60 -3.89 10.64
N ILE A 169 6.98 -5.15 10.73
CA ILE A 169 6.32 -6.14 11.58
C ILE A 169 7.37 -6.62 12.56
N GLU A 170 7.14 -6.41 13.84
CA GLU A 170 8.02 -6.95 14.87
C GLU A 170 8.03 -8.47 14.78
N GLY A 171 9.22 -9.05 14.64
CA GLY A 171 9.38 -10.49 14.63
C GLY A 171 8.89 -11.06 15.95
N THR A 172 7.93 -12.00 15.92
CA THR A 172 7.53 -12.74 17.11
C THR A 172 8.76 -13.46 17.66
N ARG A 173 9.37 -12.92 18.71
CA ARG A 173 10.40 -13.69 19.45
C ARG A 173 9.71 -14.95 19.99
N LYS A 174 10.08 -16.10 19.40
CA LYS A 174 9.74 -17.41 19.95
C LYS A 174 10.60 -17.70 21.17
#